data_ae7144129e7e74ab6063f4c0544b2e66
#
_entry.id   ae7144129e7e74ab6063f4c0544b2e66
#
_cell.length_a   1.000
_cell.length_b   1.000
_cell.length_c   1.000
_cell.angle_alpha   90.00
_cell.angle_beta   90.00
_cell.angle_gamma   90.00
#
_symmetry.space_group_name_H-M   'P 1'
#
loop_
_entity.id
_entity.type
_entity.pdbx_description
1 polymer ?
#
loop_
_entity_poly.entity_id
_entity_poly.type
_entity_poly.pdbx_seq_one_letter_code
_entity_poly.pdbx_strand_id
1 'polypeptide(L)'
;IILSFLFLFGYTYLDLLQPKLINTVLDDHLLGVQTVWEKVDDGSVSYNGNKYEKVSKDDLDESSEVISILYLDGKYYVSSGMYSSSHVTEYDEETDELILNDGTRIQTTILSKDDLKKFYQPSISPIIQLLVIYGTLTIIIIIFRYFQHVFFLTASMRLTLDIRNDAFSKLNRLPMKYFISEPSGKVVTKITSDSEGVRGLYQVI
;
A
#
# COMPACT_ATOMS: atom_id res chain seq x y z
N ILE A 1 10.21 25.38 11.37
CA ILE A 1 9.03 24.70 11.91
C ILE A 1 7.92 24.63 10.86
N ILE A 2 7.43 25.74 10.30
CA ILE A 2 6.35 25.74 9.28
C ILE A 2 6.71 24.84 8.08
N LEU A 3 7.93 24.94 7.57
CA LEU A 3 8.39 24.12 6.45
C LEU A 3 8.43 22.63 6.80
N SER A 4 8.79 22.27 8.04
CA SER A 4 8.78 20.90 8.53
C SER A 4 7.35 20.33 8.57
N PHE A 5 6.36 21.13 9.02
CA PHE A 5 4.96 20.72 9.00
C PHE A 5 4.42 20.55 7.57
N LEU A 6 4.83 21.40 6.64
CA LEU A 6 4.43 21.27 5.23
C LEU A 6 4.92 19.94 4.65
N PHE A 7 6.18 19.56 4.89
CA PHE A 7 6.71 18.26 4.47
C PHE A 7 6.04 17.09 5.20
N LEU A 8 5.71 17.25 6.48
CA LEU A 8 4.99 16.24 7.26
C LEU A 8 3.61 15.96 6.65
N PHE A 9 2.82 16.98 6.39
CA PHE A 9 1.51 16.81 5.74
C PHE A 9 1.66 16.23 4.33
N GLY A 10 2.68 16.67 3.58
CA GLY A 10 2.94 16.19 2.23
C GLY A 10 3.21 14.69 2.20
N TYR A 11 4.16 14.18 2.99
CA TYR A 11 4.45 12.76 2.99
C TYR A 11 3.30 11.92 3.58
N THR A 12 2.61 12.41 4.62
CA THR A 12 1.46 11.70 5.21
C THR A 12 0.33 11.54 4.20
N TYR A 13 0.05 12.58 3.42
CA TYR A 13 -0.94 12.50 2.36
C TYR A 13 -0.56 11.48 1.28
N LEU A 14 0.70 11.49 0.85
CA LEU A 14 1.20 10.53 -0.14
C LEU A 14 1.22 9.08 0.39
N ASP A 15 1.55 8.90 1.67
CA ASP A 15 1.57 7.59 2.34
C ASP A 15 0.17 6.96 2.38
N LEU A 16 -0.88 7.77 2.57
CA LEU A 16 -2.27 7.32 2.53
C LEU A 16 -2.74 6.87 1.14
N LEU A 17 -2.06 7.25 0.06
CA LEU A 17 -2.38 6.79 -1.29
C LEU A 17 -1.84 5.38 -1.60
N GLN A 18 -0.80 4.92 -0.91
CA GLN A 18 -0.17 3.63 -1.17
C GLN A 18 -1.12 2.43 -1.01
N PRO A 19 -1.91 2.30 0.07
CA PRO A 19 -2.85 1.19 0.23
C PRO A 19 -3.89 1.13 -0.89
N LYS A 20 -4.34 2.29 -1.37
CA LYS A 20 -5.30 2.37 -2.47
C LYS A 20 -4.73 1.80 -3.77
N LEU A 21 -3.46 2.12 -4.09
CA LEU A 21 -2.79 1.58 -5.27
C LEU A 21 -2.61 0.06 -5.16
N ILE A 22 -2.26 -0.46 -3.97
CA ILE A 22 -2.11 -1.90 -3.74
C ILE A 22 -3.45 -2.62 -3.94
N ASN A 23 -4.54 -2.07 -3.41
CA ASN A 23 -5.87 -2.66 -3.58
C ASN A 23 -6.26 -2.72 -5.06
N THR A 24 -6.01 -1.65 -5.83
CA THR A 24 -6.26 -1.67 -7.28
C THR A 24 -5.47 -2.77 -7.99
N VAL A 25 -4.19 -2.98 -7.62
CA VAL A 25 -3.38 -4.07 -8.20
C VAL A 25 -3.96 -5.44 -7.85
N LEU A 26 -4.38 -5.62 -6.60
CA LEU A 26 -4.92 -6.89 -6.12
C LEU A 26 -6.25 -7.22 -6.80
N ASP A 27 -7.19 -6.29 -6.75
CA ASP A 27 -8.57 -6.51 -7.15
C ASP A 27 -8.70 -6.58 -8.68
N ASP A 28 -8.06 -5.66 -9.40
CA ASP A 28 -8.26 -5.55 -10.84
C ASP A 28 -7.36 -6.49 -11.65
N HIS A 29 -6.15 -6.79 -11.15
CA HIS A 29 -5.14 -7.50 -11.95
C HIS A 29 -4.76 -8.87 -11.43
N LEU A 30 -4.64 -9.08 -10.13
CA LEU A 30 -4.28 -10.39 -9.57
C LEU A 30 -5.49 -11.31 -9.39
N LEU A 31 -6.53 -10.82 -8.74
CA LEU A 31 -7.77 -11.59 -8.56
C LEU A 31 -8.65 -11.56 -9.81
N GLY A 32 -8.46 -10.57 -10.66
CA GLY A 32 -9.25 -10.39 -11.85
C GLY A 32 -9.10 -11.47 -12.94
N VAL A 33 -8.13 -12.39 -12.83
CA VAL A 33 -8.07 -13.57 -13.71
C VAL A 33 -9.17 -14.58 -13.35
N GLN A 34 -9.56 -14.65 -12.08
CA GLN A 34 -10.67 -15.47 -11.59
C GLN A 34 -12.03 -14.79 -11.85
N THR A 35 -12.24 -14.29 -13.06
CA THR A 35 -13.44 -13.58 -13.48
C THR A 35 -14.03 -14.24 -14.71
N VAL A 36 -15.07 -13.61 -15.24
CA VAL A 36 -15.74 -14.04 -16.45
C VAL A 36 -15.05 -13.45 -17.67
N TRP A 37 -14.89 -14.28 -18.69
CA TRP A 37 -14.28 -13.93 -19.96
C TRP A 37 -15.31 -14.15 -21.06
N GLU A 38 -15.62 -13.10 -21.81
CA GLU A 38 -16.56 -13.15 -22.92
C GLU A 38 -15.84 -13.52 -24.19
N LYS A 39 -16.46 -14.36 -25.00
CA LYS A 39 -15.97 -14.71 -26.34
C LYS A 39 -16.29 -13.58 -27.31
N VAL A 40 -15.25 -13.05 -27.95
CA VAL A 40 -15.33 -11.92 -28.87
C VAL A 40 -14.50 -12.21 -30.11
N ASP A 41 -14.79 -11.49 -31.21
CA ASP A 41 -14.05 -11.65 -32.48
C ASP A 41 -12.62 -11.11 -32.39
N ASP A 42 -12.40 -10.07 -31.57
CA ASP A 42 -11.09 -9.44 -31.40
C ASP A 42 -10.76 -9.26 -29.89
N GLY A 43 -10.46 -10.37 -29.22
CA GLY A 43 -10.15 -10.42 -27.79
C GLY A 43 -8.64 -10.45 -27.49
N SER A 44 -8.30 -10.05 -26.28
CA SER A 44 -6.93 -9.98 -25.78
C SER A 44 -6.29 -11.35 -25.52
N VAL A 45 -7.10 -12.41 -25.34
CA VAL A 45 -6.64 -13.77 -25.02
C VAL A 45 -7.17 -14.78 -26.03
N SER A 46 -6.30 -15.67 -26.50
CA SER A 46 -6.68 -16.78 -27.38
C SER A 46 -6.61 -18.11 -26.62
N TYR A 47 -7.76 -18.80 -26.54
CA TYR A 47 -7.90 -20.11 -25.90
C TYR A 47 -8.81 -21.02 -26.73
N ASN A 48 -8.39 -22.26 -26.99
CA ASN A 48 -9.12 -23.27 -27.80
C ASN A 48 -9.64 -22.75 -29.15
N GLY A 49 -8.86 -21.90 -29.82
CA GLY A 49 -9.22 -21.35 -31.13
C GLY A 49 -10.19 -20.16 -31.11
N ASN A 50 -10.70 -19.77 -29.95
CA ASN A 50 -11.54 -18.60 -29.75
C ASN A 50 -10.75 -17.49 -29.09
N LYS A 51 -11.20 -16.24 -29.26
CA LYS A 51 -10.66 -15.08 -28.58
C LYS A 51 -11.59 -14.64 -27.45
N TYR A 52 -11.01 -14.19 -26.37
CA TYR A 52 -11.71 -13.81 -25.16
C TYR A 52 -11.24 -12.43 -24.66
N GLU A 53 -12.18 -11.68 -24.11
CA GLU A 53 -11.94 -10.41 -23.42
C GLU A 53 -12.46 -10.51 -22.00
N LYS A 54 -11.76 -9.88 -21.07
CA LYS A 54 -12.17 -9.80 -19.67
C LYS A 54 -13.36 -8.85 -19.53
N VAL A 55 -14.45 -9.30 -18.94
CA VAL A 55 -15.67 -8.51 -18.79
C VAL A 55 -16.10 -8.47 -17.32
N SER A 56 -16.61 -7.31 -16.88
CA SER A 56 -17.26 -7.18 -15.59
C SER A 56 -18.64 -7.85 -15.63
N LYS A 57 -19.07 -8.42 -14.52
CA LYS A 57 -20.41 -9.05 -14.42
C LYS A 57 -21.55 -8.09 -14.75
N ASP A 58 -21.33 -6.79 -14.53
CA ASP A 58 -22.35 -5.75 -14.70
C ASP A 58 -22.50 -5.32 -16.18
N ASP A 59 -21.52 -5.66 -17.04
CA ASP A 59 -21.47 -5.28 -18.44
C ASP A 59 -21.80 -6.44 -19.40
N LEU A 60 -22.22 -7.60 -18.89
CA LEU A 60 -22.50 -8.79 -19.68
C LEU A 60 -23.93 -8.78 -20.26
N ASP A 61 -24.04 -9.04 -21.56
CA ASP A 61 -25.31 -9.34 -22.21
C ASP A 61 -25.76 -10.78 -21.91
N GLU A 62 -27.07 -10.99 -21.71
CA GLU A 62 -27.65 -12.33 -21.40
C GLU A 62 -27.39 -13.40 -22.50
N SER A 63 -26.99 -12.98 -23.70
CA SER A 63 -26.75 -13.86 -24.85
C SER A 63 -25.27 -14.16 -25.10
N SER A 64 -24.36 -13.64 -24.30
CA SER A 64 -22.91 -13.77 -24.52
C SER A 64 -22.40 -15.17 -24.15
N GLU A 65 -21.58 -15.76 -25.03
CA GLU A 65 -20.82 -16.98 -24.70
C GLU A 65 -19.65 -16.61 -23.76
N VAL A 66 -19.76 -17.03 -22.51
CA VAL A 66 -18.76 -16.71 -21.49
C VAL A 66 -18.10 -17.96 -20.92
N ILE A 67 -16.84 -17.81 -20.50
CA ILE A 67 -16.13 -18.80 -19.68
C ILE A 67 -15.72 -18.17 -18.37
N SER A 68 -15.73 -18.97 -17.32
CA SER A 68 -15.21 -18.60 -16.00
C SER A 68 -13.94 -19.35 -15.69
N ILE A 69 -12.95 -18.65 -15.15
CA ILE A 69 -11.74 -19.25 -14.61
C ILE A 69 -11.91 -19.36 -13.10
N LEU A 70 -11.90 -20.59 -12.60
CA LEU A 70 -12.14 -20.95 -11.20
C LEU A 70 -10.84 -21.47 -10.58
N TYR A 71 -10.64 -21.19 -9.31
CA TYR A 71 -9.46 -21.65 -8.56
C TYR A 71 -9.90 -22.51 -7.39
N LEU A 72 -9.30 -23.70 -7.31
CA LEU A 72 -9.48 -24.62 -6.19
C LEU A 72 -8.20 -25.42 -5.95
N ASP A 73 -7.78 -25.54 -4.71
CA ASP A 73 -6.64 -26.37 -4.26
C ASP A 73 -5.35 -26.23 -5.08
N GLY A 74 -5.00 -24.98 -5.47
CA GLY A 74 -3.76 -24.70 -6.21
C GLY A 74 -3.86 -24.95 -7.73
N LYS A 75 -5.03 -25.34 -8.25
CA LYS A 75 -5.27 -25.57 -9.67
C LYS A 75 -6.31 -24.58 -10.21
N TYR A 76 -6.21 -24.29 -11.49
CA TYR A 76 -7.17 -23.44 -12.20
C TYR A 76 -7.99 -24.30 -13.16
N TYR A 77 -9.28 -24.01 -13.20
CA TYR A 77 -10.28 -24.70 -14.00
C TYR A 77 -11.02 -23.71 -14.88
N VAL A 78 -11.35 -24.12 -16.10
CA VAL A 78 -12.20 -23.36 -17.01
C VAL A 78 -13.55 -24.07 -17.11
N SER A 79 -14.63 -23.31 -16.93
CA SER A 79 -15.99 -23.75 -17.14
C SER A 79 -16.72 -22.79 -18.08
N SER A 80 -17.64 -23.35 -18.86
CA SER A 80 -18.59 -22.55 -19.64
C SER A 80 -19.67 -22.00 -18.73
N GLY A 81 -19.95 -20.70 -18.82
CA GLY A 81 -20.93 -20.01 -17.98
C GLY A 81 -20.29 -19.09 -16.94
N MET A 82 -21.15 -18.45 -16.14
CA MET A 82 -20.76 -17.45 -15.16
C MET A 82 -20.72 -18.05 -13.75
N TYR A 83 -19.54 -18.39 -13.29
CA TYR A 83 -19.32 -18.94 -11.95
C TYR A 83 -18.23 -18.17 -11.20
N SER A 84 -18.22 -18.28 -9.87
CA SER A 84 -17.20 -17.67 -9.01
C SER A 84 -16.50 -18.74 -8.18
N SER A 85 -15.19 -18.62 -8.03
CA SER A 85 -14.37 -19.52 -7.22
C SER A 85 -14.83 -19.61 -5.76
N SER A 86 -15.48 -18.57 -5.23
CA SER A 86 -16.04 -18.57 -3.86
C SER A 86 -17.21 -19.55 -3.66
N HIS A 87 -17.83 -20.00 -4.73
CA HIS A 87 -18.95 -20.96 -4.70
C HIS A 87 -18.52 -22.40 -4.98
N VAL A 88 -17.24 -22.63 -5.25
CA VAL A 88 -16.71 -23.97 -5.53
C VAL A 88 -16.31 -24.65 -4.22
N THR A 89 -16.75 -25.90 -4.02
CA THR A 89 -16.50 -26.70 -2.82
C THR A 89 -15.50 -27.81 -3.06
N GLU A 90 -15.66 -28.55 -4.15
CA GLU A 90 -14.90 -29.78 -4.41
C GLU A 90 -14.75 -30.02 -5.90
N TYR A 91 -13.70 -30.77 -6.29
CA TYR A 91 -13.47 -31.23 -7.64
C TYR A 91 -13.55 -32.77 -7.67
N ASP A 92 -14.41 -33.29 -8.54
CA ASP A 92 -14.56 -34.71 -8.79
C ASP A 92 -13.61 -35.15 -9.92
N GLU A 93 -12.56 -35.89 -9.58
CA GLU A 93 -11.53 -36.35 -10.53
C GLU A 93 -12.06 -37.42 -11.50
N GLU A 94 -13.17 -38.14 -11.17
CA GLU A 94 -13.70 -39.18 -12.03
C GLU A 94 -14.57 -38.62 -13.16
N THR A 95 -15.24 -37.49 -12.91
CA THR A 95 -16.18 -36.87 -13.86
C THR A 95 -15.68 -35.59 -14.49
N ASP A 96 -14.51 -35.06 -14.07
CA ASP A 96 -13.99 -33.74 -14.45
C ASP A 96 -14.97 -32.61 -14.14
N GLU A 97 -15.69 -32.71 -13.02
CA GLU A 97 -16.71 -31.75 -12.60
C GLU A 97 -16.29 -31.01 -11.33
N LEU A 98 -16.60 -29.71 -11.26
CA LEU A 98 -16.58 -28.96 -10.02
C LEU A 98 -17.97 -28.98 -9.38
N ILE A 99 -18.00 -29.15 -8.07
CA ILE A 99 -19.20 -29.13 -7.24
C ILE A 99 -19.31 -27.77 -6.57
N LEU A 100 -20.41 -27.09 -6.79
CA LEU A 100 -20.73 -25.81 -6.16
C LEU A 100 -21.38 -26.00 -4.78
N ASN A 101 -21.38 -24.93 -3.96
CA ASN A 101 -21.99 -24.92 -2.62
C ASN A 101 -23.48 -25.30 -2.60
N ASP A 102 -24.19 -25.12 -3.71
CA ASP A 102 -25.58 -25.48 -3.90
C ASP A 102 -25.81 -26.93 -4.40
N GLY A 103 -24.70 -27.67 -4.55
CA GLY A 103 -24.71 -29.04 -5.07
C GLY A 103 -24.74 -29.13 -6.61
N THR A 104 -24.73 -28.02 -7.33
CA THR A 104 -24.68 -28.02 -8.79
C THR A 104 -23.34 -28.55 -9.25
N ARG A 105 -23.33 -29.44 -10.25
CA ARG A 105 -22.13 -29.96 -10.90
C ARG A 105 -21.91 -29.23 -12.22
N ILE A 106 -20.72 -28.75 -12.43
CA ILE A 106 -20.33 -28.04 -13.66
C ILE A 106 -19.14 -28.73 -14.31
N GLN A 107 -19.27 -28.98 -15.60
CA GLN A 107 -18.18 -29.52 -16.42
C GLN A 107 -17.04 -28.54 -16.49
N THR A 108 -15.83 -29.02 -16.24
CA THR A 108 -14.65 -28.17 -16.23
C THR A 108 -13.48 -28.83 -16.93
N THR A 109 -12.52 -28.02 -17.31
CA THR A 109 -11.24 -28.48 -17.86
C THR A 109 -10.12 -27.84 -17.06
N ILE A 110 -9.15 -28.65 -16.63
CA ILE A 110 -7.97 -28.13 -15.93
C ILE A 110 -7.19 -27.25 -16.89
N LEU A 111 -6.95 -26.00 -16.48
CA LEU A 111 -6.19 -25.04 -17.26
C LEU A 111 -4.70 -25.34 -17.18
N SER A 112 -4.04 -25.52 -18.33
CA SER A 112 -2.59 -25.71 -18.36
C SER A 112 -1.86 -24.45 -17.90
N LYS A 113 -0.61 -24.60 -17.41
CA LYS A 113 0.21 -23.44 -16.99
C LYS A 113 0.46 -22.47 -18.15
N ASP A 114 0.59 -22.98 -19.38
CA ASP A 114 0.84 -22.15 -20.56
C ASP A 114 -0.41 -21.36 -20.97
N ASP A 115 -1.59 -21.97 -20.86
CA ASP A 115 -2.84 -21.28 -21.14
C ASP A 115 -3.19 -20.28 -20.04
N LEU A 116 -2.97 -20.64 -18.77
CA LEU A 116 -3.12 -19.70 -17.66
C LEU A 116 -2.25 -18.44 -17.88
N LYS A 117 -1.02 -18.61 -18.35
CA LYS A 117 -0.12 -17.49 -18.66
C LYS A 117 -0.71 -16.55 -19.73
N LYS A 118 -1.44 -17.08 -20.70
CA LYS A 118 -2.12 -16.24 -21.72
C LYS A 118 -3.18 -15.34 -21.08
N PHE A 119 -3.95 -15.87 -20.13
CA PHE A 119 -4.96 -15.08 -19.39
C PHE A 119 -4.36 -14.02 -18.47
N TYR A 120 -3.14 -14.23 -17.96
CA TYR A 120 -2.42 -13.20 -17.20
C TYR A 120 -1.74 -12.14 -18.08
N GLN A 121 -1.41 -12.48 -19.32
CA GLN A 121 -0.62 -11.61 -20.23
C GLN A 121 -1.19 -10.21 -20.40
N PRO A 122 -2.52 -9.99 -20.58
CA PRO A 122 -3.10 -8.66 -20.69
C PRO A 122 -2.91 -7.81 -19.42
N SER A 123 -2.85 -8.45 -18.26
CA SER A 123 -2.68 -7.79 -16.97
C SER A 123 -1.22 -7.44 -16.63
N ILE A 124 -0.23 -8.00 -17.32
CA ILE A 124 1.18 -7.79 -17.02
C ILE A 124 1.58 -6.32 -17.23
N SER A 125 1.19 -5.72 -18.34
CA SER A 125 1.53 -4.32 -18.65
C SER A 125 0.96 -3.32 -17.64
N PRO A 126 -0.34 -3.36 -17.30
CA PRO A 126 -0.90 -2.53 -16.23
C PRO A 126 -0.22 -2.75 -14.86
N ILE A 127 0.09 -3.99 -14.49
CA ILE A 127 0.79 -4.30 -13.23
C ILE A 127 2.17 -3.63 -13.19
N ILE A 128 2.93 -3.71 -14.28
CA ILE A 128 4.26 -3.07 -14.35
C ILE A 128 4.12 -1.56 -14.23
N GLN A 129 3.14 -0.93 -14.90
CA GLN A 129 2.89 0.51 -14.80
C GLN A 129 2.56 0.90 -13.35
N LEU A 130 1.67 0.18 -12.67
CA LEU A 130 1.33 0.43 -11.28
C LEU A 130 2.52 0.23 -10.34
N LEU A 131 3.38 -0.76 -10.58
CA LEU A 131 4.63 -0.96 -9.83
C LEU A 131 5.60 0.22 -9.99
N VAL A 132 5.73 0.76 -11.20
CA VAL A 132 6.57 1.94 -11.46
C VAL A 132 6.00 3.18 -10.73
N ILE A 133 4.68 3.39 -10.81
CA ILE A 133 4.01 4.48 -10.09
C ILE A 133 4.22 4.34 -8.57
N TYR A 134 4.00 3.15 -8.02
CA TYR A 134 4.20 2.87 -6.60
C TYR A 134 5.65 3.10 -6.16
N GLY A 135 6.62 2.60 -6.94
CA GLY A 135 8.04 2.81 -6.67
C GLY A 135 8.44 4.28 -6.70
N THR A 136 7.94 5.03 -7.68
CA THR A 136 8.16 6.47 -7.78
C THR A 136 7.56 7.22 -6.60
N LEU A 137 6.32 6.89 -6.21
CA LEU A 137 5.65 7.46 -5.05
C LEU A 137 6.46 7.20 -3.76
N THR A 138 6.94 5.97 -3.58
CA THR A 138 7.76 5.60 -2.42
C THR A 138 9.05 6.43 -2.35
N ILE A 139 9.74 6.64 -3.47
CA ILE A 139 10.94 7.47 -3.51
C ILE A 139 10.63 8.91 -3.10
N ILE A 140 9.52 9.48 -3.61
CA ILE A 140 9.08 10.83 -3.25
C ILE A 140 8.80 10.92 -1.75
N ILE A 141 8.10 9.94 -1.16
CA ILE A 141 7.80 9.88 0.28
C ILE A 141 9.09 9.87 1.10
N ILE A 142 10.11 9.08 0.71
CA ILE A 142 11.40 9.02 1.40
C ILE A 142 12.08 10.37 1.38
N ILE A 143 12.07 11.08 0.24
CA ILE A 143 12.66 12.41 0.10
C ILE A 143 11.95 13.41 1.01
N PHE A 144 10.62 13.43 1.02
CA PHE A 144 9.83 14.32 1.89
C PHE A 144 10.09 14.05 3.37
N ARG A 145 10.15 12.78 3.77
CA ARG A 145 10.47 12.36 5.14
C ARG A 145 11.86 12.79 5.55
N TYR A 146 12.85 12.67 4.66
CA TYR A 146 14.20 13.11 4.92
C TYR A 146 14.26 14.62 5.18
N PHE A 147 13.67 15.44 4.31
CA PHE A 147 13.64 16.90 4.49
C PHE A 147 12.87 17.30 5.75
N GLN A 148 11.72 16.67 6.00
CA GLN A 148 10.96 16.89 7.21
C GLN A 148 11.81 16.67 8.45
N HIS A 149 12.54 15.56 8.51
CA HIS A 149 13.39 15.22 9.66
C HIS A 149 14.52 16.24 9.83
N VAL A 150 15.21 16.61 8.76
CA VAL A 150 16.32 17.59 8.81
C VAL A 150 15.82 18.96 9.27
N PHE A 151 14.74 19.46 8.71
CA PHE A 151 14.18 20.76 9.11
C PHE A 151 13.68 20.75 10.56
N PHE A 152 13.05 19.66 10.97
CA PHE A 152 12.56 19.51 12.33
C PHE A 152 13.70 19.44 13.35
N LEU A 153 14.74 18.66 13.07
CA LEU A 153 15.94 18.57 13.91
C LEU A 153 16.65 19.91 14.03
N THR A 154 16.82 20.63 12.92
CA THR A 154 17.45 21.96 12.90
C THR A 154 16.62 22.97 13.72
N ALA A 155 15.30 22.95 13.58
CA ALA A 155 14.41 23.84 14.36
C ALA A 155 14.49 23.51 15.85
N SER A 156 14.51 22.25 16.24
CA SER A 156 14.63 21.78 17.62
C SER A 156 15.96 22.25 18.27
N MET A 157 17.08 22.12 17.52
CA MET A 157 18.38 22.58 17.98
C MET A 157 18.40 24.11 18.20
N ARG A 158 17.84 24.89 17.28
CA ARG A 158 17.76 26.35 17.44
C ARG A 158 16.90 26.74 18.64
N LEU A 159 15.75 26.13 18.81
CA LEU A 159 14.88 26.37 19.95
C LEU A 159 15.60 26.04 21.29
N THR A 160 16.33 24.93 21.36
CA THR A 160 17.10 24.56 22.55
C THR A 160 18.17 25.60 22.86
N LEU A 161 18.87 26.12 21.86
CA LEU A 161 19.86 27.19 22.02
C LEU A 161 19.23 28.49 22.48
N ASP A 162 18.09 28.87 21.94
CA ASP A 162 17.37 30.09 22.34
C ASP A 162 16.90 30.01 23.81
N ILE A 163 16.32 28.87 24.20
CA ILE A 163 15.92 28.59 25.60
C ILE A 163 17.14 28.70 26.54
N ARG A 164 18.26 28.10 26.15
CA ARG A 164 19.50 28.13 26.93
C ARG A 164 20.05 29.54 27.08
N ASN A 165 20.10 30.31 25.99
CA ASN A 165 20.57 31.70 25.98
C ASN A 165 19.64 32.59 26.84
N ASP A 166 18.33 32.44 26.74
CA ASP A 166 17.38 33.17 27.57
C ASP A 166 17.54 32.84 29.05
N ALA A 167 17.74 31.57 29.40
CA ALA A 167 17.96 31.14 30.77
C ALA A 167 19.25 31.72 31.34
N PHE A 168 20.37 31.70 30.58
CA PHE A 168 21.62 32.32 31.00
C PHE A 168 21.52 33.83 31.10
N SER A 169 20.83 34.50 30.18
CA SER A 169 20.59 35.95 30.25
C SER A 169 19.82 36.34 31.51
N LYS A 170 18.82 35.57 31.90
CA LYS A 170 18.07 35.77 33.15
C LYS A 170 18.93 35.48 34.37
N LEU A 171 19.73 34.41 34.34
CA LEU A 171 20.66 34.07 35.44
C LEU A 171 21.62 35.23 35.74
N ASN A 172 22.18 35.87 34.72
CA ASN A 172 23.11 36.99 34.86
C ASN A 172 22.46 38.24 35.51
N ARG A 173 21.14 38.31 35.56
CA ARG A 173 20.41 39.42 36.18
C ARG A 173 20.00 39.13 37.64
N LEU A 174 20.29 37.93 38.15
CA LEU A 174 19.96 37.57 39.52
C LEU A 174 20.91 38.26 40.51
N PRO A 175 20.40 38.69 41.68
CA PRO A 175 21.23 39.32 42.71
C PRO A 175 22.23 38.32 43.32
N MET A 176 23.37 38.83 43.78
CA MET A 176 24.45 38.03 44.38
C MET A 176 23.97 37.14 45.53
N LYS A 177 22.96 37.57 46.26
CA LYS A 177 22.31 36.82 47.36
C LYS A 177 21.81 35.44 46.93
N TYR A 178 21.36 35.29 45.68
CA TYR A 178 20.91 34.00 45.11
C TYR A 178 22.07 32.98 45.01
N PHE A 179 23.25 33.43 44.59
CA PHE A 179 24.42 32.57 44.41
C PHE A 179 25.12 32.19 45.73
N ILE A 180 24.78 32.86 46.84
CA ILE A 180 25.25 32.45 48.16
C ILE A 180 24.50 31.20 48.63
N SER A 181 23.22 31.06 48.29
CA SER A 181 22.39 29.91 48.69
C SER A 181 22.46 28.74 47.71
N GLU A 182 22.69 28.99 46.43
CA GLU A 182 22.77 27.95 45.37
C GLU A 182 24.12 28.07 44.62
N PRO A 183 24.95 27.03 44.65
CA PRO A 183 26.23 27.03 43.91
C PRO A 183 25.99 27.24 42.40
N SER A 184 26.73 28.19 41.81
CA SER A 184 26.59 28.54 40.38
C SER A 184 26.69 27.35 39.42
N GLY A 185 27.58 26.39 39.72
CA GLY A 185 27.74 25.15 38.97
C GLY A 185 26.47 24.30 38.91
N LYS A 186 25.73 24.17 40.02
CA LYS A 186 24.47 23.44 40.12
C LYS A 186 23.39 24.08 39.24
N VAL A 187 23.31 25.42 39.22
CA VAL A 187 22.35 26.16 38.40
C VAL A 187 22.66 26.01 36.91
N VAL A 188 23.93 26.12 36.53
CA VAL A 188 24.37 25.91 35.12
C VAL A 188 24.05 24.49 34.65
N THR A 189 24.38 23.48 35.47
CA THR A 189 24.07 22.08 35.13
C THR A 189 22.58 21.87 34.96
N LYS A 190 21.76 22.44 35.85
CA LYS A 190 20.29 22.34 35.75
C LYS A 190 19.76 22.97 34.46
N ILE A 191 20.19 24.21 34.12
CA ILE A 191 19.79 24.86 32.85
C ILE A 191 20.16 24.00 31.65
N THR A 192 21.36 23.43 31.65
CA THR A 192 21.83 22.59 30.53
C THR A 192 21.02 21.30 30.43
N SER A 193 20.82 20.60 31.55
CA SER A 193 20.06 19.37 31.59
C SER A 193 18.59 19.55 31.22
N ASP A 194 17.94 20.58 31.78
CA ASP A 194 16.53 20.84 31.50
C ASP A 194 16.31 21.25 30.04
N SER A 195 17.23 22.02 29.46
CA SER A 195 17.18 22.36 28.03
C SER A 195 17.42 21.16 27.10
N GLU A 196 18.24 20.19 27.48
CA GLU A 196 18.39 18.90 26.77
C GLU A 196 17.13 18.04 26.91
N GLY A 197 16.45 18.06 28.06
CA GLY A 197 15.16 17.39 28.26
C GLY A 197 14.10 17.90 27.30
N VAL A 198 14.05 19.22 27.05
CA VAL A 198 13.15 19.81 26.03
C VAL A 198 13.48 19.27 24.65
N ARG A 199 14.77 19.17 24.28
CA ARG A 199 15.19 18.59 23.00
C ARG A 199 14.73 17.13 22.87
N GLY A 200 14.82 16.34 23.92
CA GLY A 200 14.39 14.95 23.95
C GLY A 200 12.89 14.78 23.64
N LEU A 201 12.04 15.68 24.12
CA LEU A 201 10.61 15.66 23.80
C LEU A 201 10.34 15.80 22.32
N TYR A 202 11.12 16.62 21.61
CA TYR A 202 10.98 16.81 20.16
C TYR A 202 11.61 15.68 19.32
N GLN A 203 12.43 14.81 19.89
CA GLN A 203 13.04 13.69 19.18
C GLN A 203 12.17 12.42 19.20
N VAL A 204 11.19 12.34 20.09
CA VAL A 204 10.31 11.17 20.26
C VAL A 204 9.03 11.26 19.43
N ILE A 205 8.73 12.44 18.89
CA ILE A 205 7.59 12.71 18.00
C ILE A 205 8.03 12.51 16.54
#